data_e4166008bb32f2581a040f322c67ff28
#
_entry.id   e4166008bb32f2581a040f322c67ff28
#
_cell.length_a   1.000
_cell.length_b   1.000
_cell.length_c   1.000
_cell.angle_alpha   90.00
_cell.angle_beta   90.00
_cell.angle_gamma   90.00
#
_symmetry.space_group_name_H-M   'P 1'
#
loop_
_entity.id
_entity.type
_entity.pdbx_description
1 polymer ?
#
loop_
_entity_poly.entity_id
_entity_poly.type
_entity_poly.pdbx_seq_one_letter_code
_entity_poly.pdbx_strand_id
1 'polypeptide(L)'
;MTDLELRRLSAFRAELESFAAREAALRIRDRGDALSELRTILGRLTRATLRKDYPAFRDADHALHAAIVKLAEVPRLFESWVGVWEAQQAFHERTFEECFPDARFLAEEHEHLVETLALGDPVAAEDAARSHLEAVWFRLDERGGVADPVSLSGALQRTVAHLGFSLHRPLRLGDVARRVAFTSPGHLSRLFREHYGESFQAYLQRLRLRKAEELLRESRLPVARISRRVGYRDVSRFGQHFKRRFGKSPARYRDSLRRP
;
A
#
# COMPACT_ATOMS: atom_id res chain seq x y z
N MET A 1 3.13 -23.51 -1.75
CA MET A 1 3.51 -22.41 -0.83
C MET A 1 2.32 -22.12 0.08
N THR A 2 2.52 -22.10 1.38
CA THR A 2 1.50 -21.77 2.38
C THR A 2 1.23 -20.28 2.41
N ASP A 3 0.08 -19.83 2.95
CA ASP A 3 -0.22 -18.40 3.10
C ASP A 3 0.83 -17.65 3.94
N LEU A 4 1.41 -18.31 4.96
CA LEU A 4 2.47 -17.72 5.77
C LEU A 4 3.77 -17.52 4.98
N GLU A 5 4.17 -18.50 4.18
CA GLU A 5 5.35 -18.40 3.31
C GLU A 5 5.16 -17.28 2.26
N LEU A 6 3.97 -17.22 1.69
CA LEU A 6 3.62 -16.19 0.71
C LEU A 6 3.64 -14.78 1.32
N ARG A 7 3.12 -14.61 2.55
CA ARG A 7 3.21 -13.34 3.28
C ARG A 7 4.65 -12.92 3.55
N ARG A 8 5.50 -13.86 3.96
CA ARG A 8 6.93 -13.60 4.19
C ARG A 8 7.65 -13.19 2.91
N LEU A 9 7.36 -13.88 1.80
CA LEU A 9 7.93 -13.56 0.50
C LEU A 9 7.45 -12.18 -0.01
N SER A 10 6.18 -11.85 0.20
CA SER A 10 5.63 -10.53 -0.15
C SER A 10 6.23 -9.41 0.71
N ALA A 11 6.44 -9.65 2.00
CA ALA A 11 7.14 -8.70 2.87
C ALA A 11 8.58 -8.48 2.40
N PHE A 12 9.29 -9.54 2.01
CA PHE A 12 10.64 -9.43 1.46
C PHE A 12 10.65 -8.67 0.13
N ARG A 13 9.69 -8.92 -0.77
CA ARG A 13 9.52 -8.13 -2.00
C ARG A 13 9.31 -6.65 -1.68
N ALA A 14 8.47 -6.33 -0.70
CA ALA A 14 8.21 -4.95 -0.30
C ALA A 14 9.48 -4.24 0.23
N GLU A 15 10.37 -4.96 0.95
CA GLU A 15 11.66 -4.41 1.36
C GLU A 15 12.59 -4.16 0.17
N LEU A 16 12.70 -5.12 -0.76
CA LEU A 16 13.55 -4.99 -1.96
C LEU A 16 13.09 -3.82 -2.85
N GLU A 17 11.81 -3.76 -3.17
CA GLU A 17 11.29 -2.75 -4.11
C GLU A 17 11.17 -1.36 -3.47
N SER A 18 10.90 -1.25 -2.16
CA SER A 18 10.92 0.06 -1.50
C SER A 18 12.35 0.61 -1.37
N PHE A 19 13.33 -0.25 -1.13
CA PHE A 19 14.74 0.13 -1.19
C PHE A 19 15.12 0.55 -2.62
N ALA A 20 14.72 -0.23 -3.65
CA ALA A 20 14.96 0.12 -5.04
C ALA A 20 14.35 1.47 -5.42
N ALA A 21 13.09 1.73 -5.04
CA ALA A 21 12.42 2.99 -5.31
C ALA A 21 13.12 4.19 -4.66
N ARG A 22 13.66 4.01 -3.43
CA ARG A 22 14.47 5.03 -2.77
C ARG A 22 15.72 5.37 -3.56
N GLU A 23 16.47 4.36 -3.99
CA GLU A 23 17.69 4.53 -4.76
C GLU A 23 17.42 5.08 -6.17
N ALA A 24 16.34 4.63 -6.81
CA ALA A 24 15.89 5.13 -8.10
C ALA A 24 15.53 6.63 -8.03
N ALA A 25 14.85 7.06 -6.96
CA ALA A 25 14.47 8.46 -6.76
C ALA A 25 15.68 9.40 -6.65
N LEU A 26 16.82 8.91 -6.15
CA LEU A 26 18.04 9.70 -6.10
C LEU A 26 18.65 9.95 -7.50
N ARG A 27 18.33 9.09 -8.47
CA ARG A 27 18.91 9.11 -9.83
C ARG A 27 17.97 9.69 -10.87
N ILE A 28 16.64 9.63 -10.63
CA ILE A 28 15.63 9.98 -11.63
C ILE A 28 15.73 11.42 -12.14
N ARG A 29 16.22 12.34 -11.30
CA ARG A 29 16.34 13.78 -11.64
C ARG A 29 17.31 14.02 -12.79
N ASP A 30 18.34 13.20 -12.88
CA ASP A 30 19.40 13.30 -13.89
C ASP A 30 19.16 12.34 -15.07
N ARG A 31 18.03 11.62 -15.05
CA ARG A 31 17.67 10.55 -16.01
C ARG A 31 16.29 10.79 -16.60
N GLY A 32 16.14 11.87 -17.36
CA GLY A 32 14.86 12.19 -18.03
C GLY A 32 14.38 11.12 -19.01
N ASP A 33 15.28 10.37 -19.61
CA ASP A 33 15.03 9.17 -20.41
C ASP A 33 14.33 8.06 -19.60
N ALA A 34 14.82 7.76 -18.41
CA ALA A 34 14.25 6.77 -17.51
C ALA A 34 12.83 7.15 -17.06
N LEU A 35 12.58 8.43 -16.75
CA LEU A 35 11.25 8.90 -16.41
C LEU A 35 10.27 8.76 -17.59
N SER A 36 10.73 9.05 -18.81
CA SER A 36 9.94 8.87 -20.03
C SER A 36 9.59 7.41 -20.26
N GLU A 37 10.55 6.50 -20.04
CA GLU A 37 10.34 5.05 -20.12
C GLU A 37 9.29 4.59 -19.08
N LEU A 38 9.43 4.97 -17.81
CA LEU A 38 8.47 4.63 -16.77
C LEU A 38 7.05 5.10 -17.11
N ARG A 39 6.89 6.31 -17.63
CA ARG A 39 5.58 6.83 -18.06
C ARG A 39 5.01 6.06 -19.27
N THR A 40 5.85 5.64 -20.20
CA THR A 40 5.42 4.82 -21.34
C THR A 40 4.93 3.44 -20.88
N ILE A 41 5.65 2.80 -19.96
CA ILE A 41 5.26 1.52 -19.37
C ILE A 41 3.96 1.69 -18.58
N LEU A 42 3.85 2.72 -17.73
CA LEU A 42 2.65 3.05 -16.99
C LEU A 42 1.43 3.22 -17.90
N GLY A 43 1.58 3.88 -19.05
CA GLY A 43 0.50 4.01 -20.03
C GLY A 43 0.01 2.68 -20.60
N ARG A 44 0.91 1.70 -20.80
CA ARG A 44 0.55 0.33 -21.20
C ARG A 44 -0.17 -0.40 -20.06
N LEU A 45 0.37 -0.34 -18.85
CA LEU A 45 -0.19 -0.93 -17.64
C LEU A 45 -1.62 -0.41 -17.39
N THR A 46 -1.81 0.91 -17.40
CA THR A 46 -3.13 1.54 -17.20
C THR A 46 -4.16 1.05 -18.21
N ARG A 47 -3.79 0.97 -19.50
CA ARG A 47 -4.71 0.46 -20.53
C ARG A 47 -5.07 -1.01 -20.31
N ALA A 48 -4.11 -1.86 -20.00
CA ALA A 48 -4.35 -3.27 -19.71
C ALA A 48 -5.23 -3.44 -18.46
N THR A 49 -4.94 -2.68 -17.40
CA THR A 49 -5.71 -2.68 -16.15
C THR A 49 -7.19 -2.32 -16.39
N LEU A 50 -7.44 -1.23 -17.12
CA LEU A 50 -8.81 -0.75 -17.40
C LEU A 50 -9.60 -1.71 -18.32
N ARG A 51 -8.92 -2.46 -19.17
CA ARG A 51 -9.52 -3.49 -20.03
C ARG A 51 -9.69 -4.83 -19.31
N LYS A 52 -9.16 -4.96 -18.08
CA LYS A 52 -9.07 -6.22 -17.33
C LYS A 52 -8.34 -7.33 -18.11
N ASP A 53 -7.38 -6.93 -18.92
CA ASP A 53 -6.50 -7.83 -19.68
C ASP A 53 -5.33 -8.25 -18.76
N TYR A 54 -5.53 -9.36 -18.04
CA TYR A 54 -4.55 -9.81 -17.05
C TYR A 54 -3.18 -10.14 -17.67
N PRO A 55 -3.07 -10.87 -18.81
CA PRO A 55 -1.76 -11.11 -19.42
C PRO A 55 -1.00 -9.83 -19.77
N ALA A 56 -1.67 -8.88 -20.42
CA ALA A 56 -1.06 -7.59 -20.77
C ALA A 56 -0.74 -6.74 -19.52
N PHE A 57 -1.58 -6.81 -18.50
CA PHE A 57 -1.31 -6.17 -17.20
C PHE A 57 -0.06 -6.75 -16.56
N ARG A 58 0.02 -8.09 -16.41
CA ARG A 58 1.17 -8.78 -15.80
C ARG A 58 2.49 -8.40 -16.47
N ASP A 59 2.51 -8.38 -17.80
CA ASP A 59 3.72 -8.06 -18.56
C ASP A 59 4.13 -6.58 -18.38
N ALA A 60 3.16 -5.67 -18.33
CA ALA A 60 3.41 -4.25 -18.10
C ALA A 60 3.79 -3.96 -16.63
N ASP A 61 3.18 -4.64 -15.68
CA ASP A 61 3.48 -4.57 -14.26
C ASP A 61 4.91 -5.05 -13.96
N HIS A 62 5.27 -6.22 -14.50
CA HIS A 62 6.65 -6.70 -14.45
C HIS A 62 7.63 -5.68 -15.03
N ALA A 63 7.33 -5.13 -16.22
CA ALA A 63 8.20 -4.17 -16.88
C ALA A 63 8.38 -2.89 -16.05
N LEU A 64 7.32 -2.39 -15.40
CA LEU A 64 7.38 -1.19 -14.56
C LEU A 64 8.25 -1.41 -13.32
N HIS A 65 7.99 -2.47 -12.58
CA HIS A 65 8.76 -2.81 -11.38
C HIS A 65 10.21 -3.14 -11.72
N ALA A 66 10.46 -3.89 -12.80
CA ALA A 66 11.80 -4.17 -13.32
C ALA A 66 12.59 -2.89 -13.67
N ALA A 67 11.95 -1.93 -14.34
CA ALA A 67 12.57 -0.66 -14.68
C ALA A 67 12.97 0.15 -13.44
N ILE A 68 12.11 0.20 -12.42
CA ILE A 68 12.40 0.86 -11.13
C ILE A 68 13.58 0.18 -10.43
N VAL A 69 13.58 -1.15 -10.37
CA VAL A 69 14.67 -1.92 -9.71
C VAL A 69 16.00 -1.76 -10.46
N LYS A 70 15.98 -1.73 -11.78
CA LYS A 70 17.18 -1.47 -12.59
C LYS A 70 17.72 -0.06 -12.42
N LEU A 71 16.82 0.94 -12.35
CA LEU A 71 17.18 2.34 -12.15
C LEU A 71 17.86 2.58 -10.79
N ALA A 72 17.64 1.69 -9.81
CA ALA A 72 18.35 1.75 -8.53
C ALA A 72 19.86 1.56 -8.67
N GLU A 73 20.35 0.90 -9.72
CA GLU A 73 21.77 0.64 -10.02
C GLU A 73 22.52 -0.01 -8.84
N VAL A 74 21.83 -0.86 -8.08
CA VAL A 74 22.43 -1.60 -6.96
C VAL A 74 22.86 -2.98 -7.45
N PRO A 75 24.14 -3.35 -7.28
CA PRO A 75 24.64 -4.64 -7.72
C PRO A 75 23.81 -5.80 -7.18
N ARG A 76 23.45 -6.75 -8.07
CA ARG A 76 22.68 -7.96 -7.77
C ARG A 76 21.25 -7.77 -7.26
N LEU A 77 20.75 -6.54 -7.15
CA LEU A 77 19.39 -6.28 -6.68
C LEU A 77 18.37 -6.82 -7.68
N PHE A 78 18.61 -6.61 -8.98
CA PHE A 78 17.70 -7.05 -10.03
C PHE A 78 17.57 -8.57 -10.09
N GLU A 79 18.68 -9.31 -10.02
CA GLU A 79 18.68 -10.78 -10.01
C GLU A 79 17.92 -11.33 -8.78
N SER A 80 18.12 -10.73 -7.62
CA SER A 80 17.41 -11.12 -6.40
C SER A 80 15.91 -10.85 -6.51
N TRP A 81 15.53 -9.72 -7.13
CA TRP A 81 14.14 -9.36 -7.35
C TRP A 81 13.45 -10.30 -8.34
N VAL A 82 14.11 -10.71 -9.43
CA VAL A 82 13.54 -11.64 -10.41
C VAL A 82 13.09 -12.95 -9.74
N GLY A 83 13.94 -13.54 -8.90
CA GLY A 83 13.58 -14.78 -8.19
C GLY A 83 12.36 -14.62 -7.27
N VAL A 84 12.23 -13.47 -6.61
CA VAL A 84 11.06 -13.16 -5.76
C VAL A 84 9.81 -12.93 -6.60
N TRP A 85 9.95 -12.22 -7.73
CA TRP A 85 8.85 -11.98 -8.67
C TRP A 85 8.26 -13.28 -9.22
N GLU A 86 9.13 -14.15 -9.75
CA GLU A 86 8.72 -15.44 -10.33
C GLU A 86 7.99 -16.33 -9.31
N ALA A 87 8.46 -16.35 -8.07
CA ALA A 87 7.83 -17.13 -7.00
C ALA A 87 6.42 -16.63 -6.63
N GLN A 88 6.04 -15.43 -7.03
CA GLN A 88 4.74 -14.82 -6.71
C GLN A 88 3.73 -14.79 -7.87
N GLN A 89 4.07 -15.28 -9.05
CA GLN A 89 3.21 -15.16 -10.25
C GLN A 89 1.79 -15.67 -10.04
N ALA A 90 1.63 -16.89 -9.52
CA ALA A 90 0.30 -17.48 -9.27
C ALA A 90 -0.52 -16.68 -8.23
N PHE A 91 0.15 -16.00 -7.30
CA PHE A 91 -0.49 -15.13 -6.33
C PHE A 91 -0.99 -13.83 -7.00
N HIS A 92 -0.21 -13.24 -7.89
CA HIS A 92 -0.61 -12.04 -8.62
C HIS A 92 -1.85 -12.26 -9.46
N GLU A 93 -1.96 -13.40 -10.17
CA GLU A 93 -3.12 -13.75 -10.97
C GLU A 93 -4.39 -13.81 -10.12
N ARG A 94 -4.32 -14.56 -9.03
CA ARG A 94 -5.45 -14.68 -8.08
C ARG A 94 -5.85 -13.32 -7.50
N THR A 95 -4.90 -12.50 -7.09
CA THR A 95 -5.17 -11.23 -6.42
C THR A 95 -5.62 -10.13 -7.37
N PHE A 96 -5.28 -10.20 -8.66
CA PHE A 96 -5.74 -9.24 -9.66
C PHE A 96 -7.27 -9.16 -9.72
N GLU A 97 -7.95 -10.31 -9.74
CA GLU A 97 -9.41 -10.36 -9.76
C GLU A 97 -10.01 -10.12 -8.37
N GLU A 98 -9.45 -10.76 -7.35
CA GLU A 98 -10.00 -10.72 -6.00
C GLU A 98 -9.84 -9.38 -5.30
N CYS A 99 -8.68 -8.71 -5.44
CA CYS A 99 -8.36 -7.51 -4.68
C CYS A 99 -8.73 -6.21 -5.40
N PHE A 100 -8.98 -6.27 -6.71
CA PHE A 100 -9.26 -5.09 -7.52
C PHE A 100 -10.58 -5.19 -8.29
N PRO A 101 -11.73 -5.23 -7.60
CA PRO A 101 -13.04 -5.24 -8.25
C PRO A 101 -13.26 -4.00 -9.13
N ASP A 102 -12.64 -2.88 -8.76
CA ASP A 102 -12.51 -1.69 -9.60
C ASP A 102 -11.02 -1.50 -9.99
N ALA A 103 -10.70 -1.88 -11.22
CA ALA A 103 -9.35 -1.84 -11.75
C ALA A 103 -8.73 -0.42 -11.78
N ARG A 104 -9.55 0.64 -11.69
CA ARG A 104 -9.04 2.02 -11.65
C ARG A 104 -8.13 2.27 -10.46
N PHE A 105 -8.42 1.67 -9.30
CA PHE A 105 -7.56 1.84 -8.12
C PHE A 105 -6.17 1.26 -8.32
N LEU A 106 -6.06 0.15 -9.03
CA LEU A 106 -4.77 -0.45 -9.34
C LEU A 106 -3.95 0.46 -10.29
N ALA A 107 -4.61 1.04 -11.29
CA ALA A 107 -3.96 2.01 -12.18
C ALA A 107 -3.49 3.27 -11.42
N GLU A 108 -4.34 3.83 -10.54
CA GLU A 108 -4.02 5.00 -9.70
C GLU A 108 -2.85 4.73 -8.72
N GLU A 109 -2.73 3.51 -8.22
CA GLU A 109 -1.61 3.12 -7.35
C GLU A 109 -0.27 3.17 -8.08
N HIS A 110 -0.22 2.63 -9.30
CA HIS A 110 0.98 2.65 -10.13
C HIS A 110 1.30 4.07 -10.63
N GLU A 111 0.29 4.86 -11.00
CA GLU A 111 0.46 6.27 -11.34
C GLU A 111 1.10 7.04 -10.18
N HIS A 112 0.58 6.85 -8.96
CA HIS A 112 1.14 7.48 -7.77
C HIS A 112 2.60 7.08 -7.52
N LEU A 113 2.96 5.80 -7.73
CA LEU A 113 4.33 5.33 -7.58
C LEU A 113 5.26 6.07 -8.54
N VAL A 114 4.89 6.16 -9.82
CA VAL A 114 5.70 6.86 -10.85
C VAL A 114 5.78 8.36 -10.59
N GLU A 115 4.68 9.01 -10.23
CA GLU A 115 4.67 10.44 -9.87
C GLU A 115 5.55 10.74 -8.66
N THR A 116 5.52 9.88 -7.65
CA THR A 116 6.35 10.05 -6.45
C THR A 116 7.83 9.87 -6.76
N LEU A 117 8.19 8.91 -7.62
CA LEU A 117 9.54 8.76 -8.15
C LEU A 117 9.98 10.03 -8.90
N ALA A 118 9.12 10.59 -9.75
CA ALA A 118 9.42 11.78 -10.53
C ALA A 118 9.74 13.02 -9.67
N LEU A 119 9.24 13.07 -8.42
CA LEU A 119 9.61 14.13 -7.46
C LEU A 119 11.07 14.03 -7.00
N GLY A 120 11.71 12.88 -7.15
CA GLY A 120 13.06 12.61 -6.69
C GLY A 120 13.22 12.71 -5.17
N ASP A 121 12.14 12.49 -4.40
CA ASP A 121 12.19 12.39 -2.94
C ASP A 121 12.33 10.90 -2.56
N PRO A 122 13.53 10.50 -2.07
CA PRO A 122 13.81 9.08 -1.79
C PRO A 122 12.94 8.52 -0.66
N VAL A 123 12.52 9.36 0.30
CA VAL A 123 11.66 8.92 1.40
C VAL A 123 10.23 8.71 0.91
N ALA A 124 9.73 9.62 0.10
CA ALA A 124 8.39 9.51 -0.47
C ALA A 124 8.29 8.31 -1.43
N ALA A 125 9.31 8.08 -2.26
CA ALA A 125 9.37 6.95 -3.17
C ALA A 125 9.41 5.59 -2.43
N GLU A 126 10.24 5.48 -1.39
CA GLU A 126 10.27 4.30 -0.51
C GLU A 126 8.89 4.01 0.11
N ASP A 127 8.23 5.05 0.65
CA ASP A 127 6.92 4.90 1.30
C ASP A 127 5.81 4.58 0.27
N ALA A 128 5.88 5.13 -0.95
CA ALA A 128 4.93 4.84 -2.02
C ALA A 128 5.04 3.38 -2.50
N ALA A 129 6.24 2.90 -2.79
CA ALA A 129 6.48 1.53 -3.22
C ALA A 129 6.03 0.52 -2.15
N ARG A 130 6.39 0.75 -0.88
CA ARG A 130 5.97 -0.09 0.23
C ARG A 130 4.46 -0.13 0.38
N SER A 131 3.80 1.01 0.34
CA SER A 131 2.34 1.11 0.49
C SER A 131 1.61 0.38 -0.65
N HIS A 132 2.13 0.47 -1.87
CA HIS A 132 1.60 -0.24 -3.02
C HIS A 132 1.65 -1.77 -2.82
N LEU A 133 2.79 -2.30 -2.45
CA LEU A 133 2.99 -3.75 -2.30
C LEU A 133 2.27 -4.35 -1.09
N GLU A 134 2.15 -3.60 0.00
CA GLU A 134 1.43 -4.04 1.21
C GLU A 134 -0.10 -3.93 1.07
N ALA A 135 -0.61 -3.12 0.14
CA ALA A 135 -2.04 -2.88 -0.03
C ALA A 135 -2.83 -4.15 -0.40
N VAL A 136 -2.22 -5.08 -1.13
CA VAL A 136 -2.83 -6.36 -1.49
C VAL A 136 -3.18 -7.17 -0.23
N TRP A 137 -2.23 -7.29 0.70
CA TRP A 137 -2.46 -8.02 1.96
C TRP A 137 -3.49 -7.35 2.84
N PHE A 138 -3.47 -6.02 2.89
CA PHE A 138 -4.51 -5.28 3.60
C PHE A 138 -5.91 -5.62 3.07
N ARG A 139 -6.08 -5.68 1.74
CA ARG A 139 -7.36 -6.01 1.10
C ARG A 139 -7.79 -7.44 1.38
N LEU A 140 -6.86 -8.40 1.35
CA LEU A 140 -7.12 -9.79 1.69
C LEU A 140 -7.55 -9.96 3.15
N ASP A 141 -6.86 -9.28 4.09
CA ASP A 141 -7.17 -9.34 5.51
C ASP A 141 -8.54 -8.74 5.84
N GLU A 142 -8.89 -7.62 5.20
CA GLU A 142 -10.22 -7.00 5.39
C GLU A 142 -11.34 -7.88 4.79
N ARG A 143 -11.08 -8.64 3.73
CA ARG A 143 -12.04 -9.61 3.18
C ARG A 143 -12.24 -10.81 4.11
N GLY A 144 -11.18 -11.35 4.70
CA GLY A 144 -11.26 -12.46 5.65
C GLY A 144 -11.94 -12.11 6.98
N GLY A 145 -11.96 -10.81 7.35
CA GLY A 145 -12.65 -10.31 8.54
C GLY A 145 -14.13 -10.02 8.35
N VAL A 146 -14.66 -10.09 7.12
CA VAL A 146 -16.06 -9.86 6.79
C VAL A 146 -16.75 -11.19 6.55
N ALA A 147 -17.79 -11.49 7.31
CA ALA A 147 -18.52 -12.76 7.26
C ALA A 147 -19.14 -13.08 5.87
N ASP A 148 -19.36 -12.05 5.04
CA ASP A 148 -19.82 -12.20 3.66
C ASP A 148 -19.33 -11.03 2.78
N PRO A 149 -18.23 -11.22 2.01
CA PRO A 149 -17.71 -10.18 1.11
C PRO A 149 -18.68 -9.77 0.00
N VAL A 150 -19.64 -10.63 -0.33
CA VAL A 150 -20.66 -10.37 -1.38
C VAL A 150 -21.70 -9.36 -0.90
N SER A 151 -21.86 -9.19 0.42
CA SER A 151 -22.84 -8.27 1.00
C SER A 151 -22.36 -6.81 1.10
N LEU A 152 -21.07 -6.53 0.86
CA LEU A 152 -20.57 -5.16 0.87
C LEU A 152 -21.09 -4.36 -0.31
N SER A 153 -21.70 -3.20 -0.05
CA SER A 153 -22.02 -2.27 -1.14
C SER A 153 -20.74 -1.89 -1.90
N GLY A 154 -20.82 -1.77 -3.23
CA GLY A 154 -19.68 -1.41 -4.07
C GLY A 154 -18.97 -0.12 -3.61
N ALA A 155 -19.69 0.82 -2.97
CA ALA A 155 -19.12 2.03 -2.38
C ALA A 155 -18.19 1.72 -1.19
N LEU A 156 -18.57 0.78 -0.34
CA LEU A 156 -17.79 0.38 0.82
C LEU A 156 -16.55 -0.42 0.40
N GLN A 157 -16.70 -1.35 -0.56
CA GLN A 157 -15.58 -2.11 -1.13
C GLN A 157 -14.51 -1.19 -1.72
N ARG A 158 -14.90 -0.21 -2.55
CA ARG A 158 -13.97 0.77 -3.12
C ARG A 158 -13.26 1.58 -2.04
N THR A 159 -14.01 2.00 -1.02
CA THR A 159 -13.43 2.77 0.09
C THR A 159 -12.38 1.97 0.83
N VAL A 160 -12.67 0.74 1.23
CA VAL A 160 -11.75 -0.12 1.97
C VAL A 160 -10.49 -0.43 1.15
N ALA A 161 -10.67 -0.75 -0.14
CA ALA A 161 -9.54 -0.96 -1.04
C ALA A 161 -8.63 0.28 -1.13
N HIS A 162 -9.22 1.47 -1.27
CA HIS A 162 -8.46 2.74 -1.29
C HIS A 162 -7.75 3.04 0.04
N LEU A 163 -8.38 2.73 1.16
CA LEU A 163 -7.76 2.96 2.49
C LEU A 163 -6.48 2.13 2.67
N GLY A 164 -6.44 0.89 2.18
CA GLY A 164 -5.27 0.02 2.27
C GLY A 164 -4.00 0.67 1.74
N PHE A 165 -4.10 1.32 0.60
CA PHE A 165 -3.01 2.03 -0.05
C PHE A 165 -2.78 3.44 0.52
N SER A 166 -3.83 4.16 0.92
CA SER A 166 -3.79 5.60 1.19
C SER A 166 -3.70 5.97 2.68
N LEU A 167 -3.43 5.02 3.59
CA LEU A 167 -3.41 5.25 5.05
C LEU A 167 -2.53 6.42 5.47
N HIS A 168 -1.40 6.62 4.79
CA HIS A 168 -0.40 7.65 5.07
C HIS A 168 -0.87 9.06 4.67
N ARG A 169 -1.91 9.16 3.83
CA ARG A 169 -2.42 10.44 3.30
C ARG A 169 -3.47 11.09 4.20
N PRO A 170 -3.67 12.42 4.09
CA PRO A 170 -4.83 13.07 4.70
C PRO A 170 -6.11 12.61 4.00
N LEU A 171 -6.92 11.82 4.69
CA LEU A 171 -8.19 11.30 4.17
C LEU A 171 -9.36 11.96 4.87
N ARG A 172 -10.22 12.62 4.09
CA ARG A 172 -11.47 13.21 4.56
C ARG A 172 -12.64 12.41 4.01
N LEU A 173 -13.62 12.09 4.85
CA LEU A 173 -14.82 11.35 4.43
C LEU A 173 -15.47 11.93 3.17
N GLY A 174 -15.58 13.26 3.08
CA GLY A 174 -16.22 13.91 1.94
C GLY A 174 -15.49 13.72 0.61
N ASP A 175 -14.15 13.69 0.64
CA ASP A 175 -13.33 13.47 -0.56
C ASP A 175 -13.37 12.00 -0.97
N VAL A 176 -13.23 11.08 -0.03
CA VAL A 176 -13.33 9.64 -0.27
C VAL A 176 -14.72 9.26 -0.78
N ALA A 177 -15.79 9.81 -0.20
CA ALA A 177 -17.15 9.56 -0.65
C ALA A 177 -17.36 9.94 -2.12
N ARG A 178 -16.94 11.14 -2.50
CA ARG A 178 -17.17 11.67 -3.86
C ARG A 178 -16.24 11.04 -4.90
N ARG A 179 -14.95 10.91 -4.59
CA ARG A 179 -13.93 10.54 -5.57
C ARG A 179 -13.66 9.04 -5.65
N VAL A 180 -13.88 8.32 -4.57
CA VAL A 180 -13.55 6.89 -4.44
C VAL A 180 -14.82 6.04 -4.38
N ALA A 181 -15.73 6.38 -3.46
CA ALA A 181 -16.96 5.62 -3.26
C ALA A 181 -18.05 5.96 -4.29
N PHE A 182 -17.94 7.10 -5.00
CA PHE A 182 -18.95 7.63 -5.92
C PHE A 182 -20.33 7.72 -5.29
N THR A 183 -20.38 8.28 -4.06
CA THR A 183 -21.59 8.42 -3.28
C THR A 183 -21.57 9.69 -2.41
N SER A 184 -22.66 9.96 -1.70
CA SER A 184 -22.71 11.09 -0.77
C SER A 184 -21.94 10.77 0.52
N PRO A 185 -21.35 11.79 1.20
CA PRO A 185 -20.69 11.60 2.48
C PRO A 185 -21.61 11.02 3.56
N GLY A 186 -22.89 11.41 3.55
CA GLY A 186 -23.90 10.88 4.48
C GLY A 186 -24.16 9.39 4.28
N HIS A 187 -24.28 8.96 3.01
CA HIS A 187 -24.47 7.55 2.70
C HIS A 187 -23.25 6.72 3.09
N LEU A 188 -22.03 7.18 2.74
CA LEU A 188 -20.82 6.47 3.13
C LEU A 188 -20.66 6.38 4.65
N SER A 189 -20.98 7.47 5.39
CA SER A 189 -20.97 7.48 6.86
C SER A 189 -21.93 6.44 7.46
N ARG A 190 -23.13 6.30 6.88
CA ARG A 190 -24.11 5.31 7.29
C ARG A 190 -23.60 3.90 7.05
N LEU A 191 -23.06 3.61 5.85
CA LEU A 191 -22.50 2.30 5.51
C LEU A 191 -21.41 1.86 6.49
N PHE A 192 -20.51 2.78 6.91
CA PHE A 192 -19.50 2.45 7.92
C PHE A 192 -20.12 2.06 9.27
N ARG A 193 -21.16 2.77 9.72
CA ARG A 193 -21.83 2.47 10.98
C ARG A 193 -22.61 1.16 10.92
N GLU A 194 -23.32 0.91 9.82
CA GLU A 194 -24.13 -0.29 9.64
C GLU A 194 -23.25 -1.54 9.51
N HIS A 195 -22.12 -1.43 8.83
CA HIS A 195 -21.30 -2.59 8.52
C HIS A 195 -20.17 -2.84 9.52
N TYR A 196 -19.47 -1.79 9.96
CA TYR A 196 -18.35 -1.89 10.91
C TYR A 196 -18.69 -1.46 12.35
N GLY A 197 -19.89 -0.97 12.60
CA GLY A 197 -20.29 -0.46 13.93
C GLY A 197 -19.58 0.83 14.35
N GLU A 198 -18.80 1.45 13.49
CA GLU A 198 -17.98 2.62 13.81
C GLU A 198 -18.00 3.68 12.70
N SER A 199 -17.55 4.90 13.02
CA SER A 199 -17.43 5.96 12.02
C SER A 199 -16.21 5.72 11.09
N PHE A 200 -16.25 6.29 9.88
CA PHE A 200 -15.10 6.29 8.95
C PHE A 200 -13.80 6.76 9.63
N GLN A 201 -13.84 7.79 10.45
CA GLN A 201 -12.66 8.30 11.14
C GLN A 201 -12.14 7.34 12.21
N ALA A 202 -13.03 6.68 12.95
CA ALA A 202 -12.65 5.67 13.94
C ALA A 202 -12.04 4.44 13.23
N TYR A 203 -12.65 3.99 12.15
CA TYR A 203 -12.15 2.91 11.30
C TYR A 203 -10.75 3.23 10.76
N LEU A 204 -10.56 4.41 10.13
CA LEU A 204 -9.26 4.85 9.61
C LEU A 204 -8.21 4.94 10.73
N GLN A 205 -8.58 5.46 11.90
CA GLN A 205 -7.69 5.52 13.07
C GLN A 205 -7.28 4.12 13.53
N ARG A 206 -8.21 3.18 13.58
CA ARG A 206 -7.96 1.78 13.96
C ARG A 206 -6.97 1.13 12.99
N LEU A 207 -7.17 1.32 11.69
CA LEU A 207 -6.25 0.79 10.65
C LEU A 207 -4.83 1.36 10.80
N ARG A 208 -4.72 2.68 10.97
CA ARG A 208 -3.42 3.34 11.18
C ARG A 208 -2.68 2.82 12.40
N LEU A 209 -3.40 2.60 13.49
CA LEU A 209 -2.80 2.09 14.73
C LEU A 209 -2.41 0.62 14.62
N ARG A 210 -3.19 -0.22 13.90
CA ARG A 210 -2.83 -1.61 13.59
C ARG A 210 -1.55 -1.66 12.77
N LYS A 211 -1.45 -0.84 11.70
CA LYS A 211 -0.23 -0.76 10.89
C LYS A 211 0.97 -0.25 11.68
N ALA A 212 0.76 0.70 12.60
CA ALA A 212 1.83 1.16 13.48
C ALA A 212 2.32 0.07 14.43
N GLU A 213 1.42 -0.77 14.94
CA GLU A 213 1.76 -1.92 15.78
C GLU A 213 2.64 -2.92 15.01
N GLU A 214 2.27 -3.27 13.77
CA GLU A 214 3.06 -4.12 12.88
C GLU A 214 4.47 -3.55 12.68
N LEU A 215 4.57 -2.27 12.31
CA LEU A 215 5.87 -1.60 12.12
C LEU A 215 6.72 -1.53 13.40
N LEU A 216 6.10 -1.40 14.57
CA LEU A 216 6.82 -1.45 15.85
C LEU A 216 7.37 -2.83 16.14
N ARG A 217 6.68 -3.89 15.74
CA ARG A 217 7.08 -5.29 15.91
C ARG A 217 8.18 -5.69 14.93
N GLU A 218 8.03 -5.33 13.66
CA GLU A 218 8.81 -5.86 12.55
C GLU A 218 10.00 -4.97 12.16
N SER A 219 10.02 -3.72 12.60
CA SER A 219 11.06 -2.77 12.20
C SER A 219 11.76 -2.10 13.37
N ARG A 220 12.95 -1.51 13.08
CA ARG A 220 13.67 -0.64 14.00
C ARG A 220 13.44 0.85 13.72
N LEU A 221 12.45 1.19 12.90
CA LEU A 221 12.14 2.57 12.56
C LEU A 221 11.87 3.42 13.81
N PRO A 222 12.37 4.67 13.86
CA PRO A 222 12.04 5.60 14.93
C PRO A 222 10.52 5.79 15.04
N VAL A 223 9.98 5.95 16.25
CA VAL A 223 8.55 6.16 16.51
C VAL A 223 7.99 7.33 15.71
N ALA A 224 8.75 8.41 15.59
CA ALA A 224 8.36 9.57 14.78
C ALA A 224 8.22 9.23 13.29
N ARG A 225 9.06 8.34 12.75
CA ARG A 225 8.95 7.87 11.37
C ARG A 225 7.73 6.97 11.17
N ILE A 226 7.47 6.06 12.10
CA ILE A 226 6.27 5.22 12.09
C ILE A 226 5.01 6.10 12.13
N SER A 227 4.96 7.09 13.02
CA SER A 227 3.84 8.04 13.12
C SER A 227 3.49 8.68 11.77
N ARG A 228 4.49 9.21 11.07
CA ARG A 228 4.31 9.83 9.73
C ARG A 228 3.87 8.80 8.69
N ARG A 229 4.51 7.63 8.68
CA ARG A 229 4.22 6.54 7.74
C ARG A 229 2.79 6.03 7.82
N VAL A 230 2.18 6.08 9.01
CA VAL A 230 0.78 5.71 9.21
C VAL A 230 -0.18 6.91 9.17
N GLY A 231 0.26 8.07 8.65
CA GLY A 231 -0.58 9.22 8.36
C GLY A 231 -0.87 10.15 9.54
N TYR A 232 -0.04 10.14 10.60
CA TYR A 232 -0.11 11.13 11.65
C TYR A 232 0.93 12.24 11.41
N ARG A 233 0.45 13.49 11.38
CA ARG A 233 1.31 14.67 11.30
C ARG A 233 1.92 15.04 12.65
N ASP A 234 1.21 14.72 13.73
CA ASP A 234 1.60 15.01 15.11
C ASP A 234 1.93 13.71 15.85
N VAL A 235 3.19 13.59 16.26
CA VAL A 235 3.72 12.41 16.98
C VAL A 235 3.13 12.29 18.38
N SER A 236 2.82 13.42 19.04
CA SER A 236 2.21 13.41 20.38
C SER A 236 0.79 12.85 20.33
N ARG A 237 0.00 13.30 19.36
CA ARG A 237 -1.36 12.78 19.12
C ARG A 237 -1.33 11.29 18.73
N PHE A 238 -0.35 10.88 17.92
CA PHE A 238 -0.13 9.47 17.62
C PHE A 238 0.12 8.67 18.90
N GLY A 239 1.06 9.13 19.75
CA GLY A 239 1.40 8.47 21.00
C GLY A 239 0.21 8.32 21.96
N GLN A 240 -0.65 9.35 22.06
CA GLN A 240 -1.88 9.31 22.87
C GLN A 240 -2.89 8.29 22.33
N HIS A 241 -3.14 8.29 21.01
CA HIS A 241 -4.06 7.34 20.37
C HIS A 241 -3.55 5.91 20.51
N PHE A 242 -2.25 5.70 20.29
CA PHE A 242 -1.62 4.39 20.42
C PHE A 242 -1.71 3.87 21.87
N LYS A 243 -1.35 4.70 22.86
CA LYS A 243 -1.45 4.34 24.27
C LYS A 243 -2.89 3.99 24.67
N ARG A 244 -3.87 4.75 24.19
CA ARG A 244 -5.31 4.47 24.45
C ARG A 244 -5.73 3.13 23.88
N ARG A 245 -5.20 2.73 22.72
CA ARG A 245 -5.57 1.47 22.05
C ARG A 245 -4.85 0.25 22.63
N PHE A 246 -3.56 0.38 22.96
CA PHE A 246 -2.69 -0.75 23.33
C PHE A 246 -2.20 -0.71 24.78
N GLY A 247 -2.66 0.24 25.56
CA GLY A 247 -2.31 0.38 27.00
C GLY A 247 -0.90 0.93 27.27
N LYS A 248 -0.01 0.93 26.28
CA LYS A 248 1.39 1.38 26.40
C LYS A 248 1.71 2.42 25.34
N SER A 249 2.67 3.33 25.63
CA SER A 249 3.21 4.21 24.60
C SER A 249 3.94 3.38 23.51
N PRO A 250 4.07 3.89 22.26
CA PRO A 250 4.74 3.16 21.18
C PRO A 250 6.14 2.66 21.55
N ALA A 251 6.95 3.48 22.25
CA ALA A 251 8.28 3.09 22.69
C ALA A 251 8.22 1.94 23.70
N ARG A 252 7.41 2.08 24.76
CA ARG A 252 7.24 1.02 25.78
C ARG A 252 6.64 -0.25 25.21
N TYR A 253 5.77 -0.13 24.20
CA TYR A 253 5.22 -1.27 23.49
C TYR A 253 6.33 -2.04 22.78
N ARG A 254 7.19 -1.37 22.00
CA ARG A 254 8.37 -1.96 21.35
C ARG A 254 9.30 -2.62 22.35
N ASP A 255 9.62 -1.95 23.46
CA ASP A 255 10.51 -2.51 24.48
C ASP A 255 9.95 -3.78 25.12
N SER A 256 8.62 -3.86 25.27
CA SER A 256 7.97 -5.06 25.81
C SER A 256 7.97 -6.25 24.84
N LEU A 257 8.14 -6.04 23.53
CA LEU A 257 8.28 -7.12 22.54
C LEU A 257 9.70 -7.70 22.48
N ARG A 258 10.69 -6.98 23.05
CA ARG A 258 12.10 -7.36 23.02
C ARG A 258 12.59 -8.00 24.33
N ARG A 259 11.77 -7.98 25.36
CA ARG A 259 12.08 -8.67 26.61
C ARG A 259 11.56 -10.10 26.49
N PRO A 260 12.43 -11.13 26.67
CA PRO A 260 12.01 -12.52 26.69
C PRO A 260 11.03 -12.79 27.83
#